data_68229c008c9f0983ae3b8669a8e292e8
#
_entry.id   68229c008c9f0983ae3b8669a8e292e8
#
_cell.length_a   1.000
_cell.length_b   1.000
_cell.length_c   1.000
_cell.angle_alpha   90.00
_cell.angle_beta   90.00
_cell.angle_gamma   90.00
#
_symmetry.space_group_name_H-M   'P 1'
#
loop_
_entity.id
_entity.type
_entity.pdbx_description
1 polymer ?
#
loop_
_entity_poly.entity_id
_entity_poly.type
_entity_poly.pdbx_seq_one_letter_code
_entity_poly.pdbx_strand_id
1 'polypeptide(L)'
;NLIVFTYQGDGDLASIGGNEILHAANRGEKITVIFVNNAIYGMTGGQMAPTTLPNQRTSTSPFGRDVESTGYPMRVSELLATLQTPAFVARGSAHDGKHSIKLKRLIKKAFEYQRDNTCFSFIEVLSTCPTNWGLSPTESDKWLEDTMMPYYPLGIFKEPGTGTTGTTGTTGT
;
A
#
# COMPACT_ATOMS: atom_id res chain seq x y z
N ASN A 1 13.95 9.51 22.23
CA ASN A 1 13.22 9.88 21.01
C ASN A 1 11.86 9.19 21.02
N LEU A 2 10.80 9.93 20.69
CA LEU A 2 9.45 9.39 20.53
C LEU A 2 9.34 8.70 19.17
N ILE A 3 8.79 7.48 19.13
CA ILE A 3 8.43 6.80 17.89
C ILE A 3 6.94 7.04 17.66
N VAL A 4 6.60 7.61 16.51
CA VAL A 4 5.22 7.89 16.10
C VAL A 4 4.89 7.06 14.87
N PHE A 5 3.78 6.36 14.90
CA PHE A 5 3.30 5.62 13.74
C PHE A 5 1.79 5.78 13.58
N THR A 6 1.32 5.60 12.35
CA THR A 6 -0.09 5.51 12.02
C THR A 6 -0.44 4.10 11.56
N TYR A 7 -1.66 3.67 11.83
CA TYR A 7 -2.22 2.42 11.35
C TYR A 7 -3.56 2.72 10.70
N GLN A 8 -3.63 2.61 9.36
CA GLN A 8 -4.72 3.15 8.57
C GLN A 8 -5.18 2.14 7.52
N GLY A 9 -6.49 2.12 7.23
CA GLY A 9 -7.10 1.34 6.16
C GLY A 9 -7.29 2.15 4.88
N ASP A 10 -7.96 1.55 3.90
CA ASP A 10 -8.23 2.12 2.56
C ASP A 10 -8.99 3.45 2.64
N GLY A 11 -9.97 3.55 3.55
CA GLY A 11 -10.76 4.75 3.73
C GLY A 11 -9.98 5.90 4.36
N ASP A 12 -9.15 5.57 5.35
CA ASP A 12 -8.36 6.58 6.07
C ASP A 12 -7.26 7.15 5.17
N LEU A 13 -6.46 6.28 4.55
CA LEU A 13 -5.24 6.71 3.89
C LEU A 13 -5.42 6.96 2.39
N ALA A 14 -6.07 6.05 1.68
CA ALA A 14 -6.17 6.15 0.21
C ALA A 14 -7.37 6.99 -0.24
N SER A 15 -8.27 7.35 0.66
CA SER A 15 -9.44 8.21 0.39
C SER A 15 -9.30 9.54 1.12
N ILE A 16 -9.78 9.65 2.36
CA ILE A 16 -9.83 10.90 3.12
C ILE A 16 -8.41 11.47 3.34
N GLY A 17 -7.45 10.63 3.73
CA GLY A 17 -6.06 11.02 4.03
C GLY A 17 -5.13 11.07 2.82
N GLY A 18 -5.64 11.03 1.58
CA GLY A 18 -4.81 10.97 0.38
C GLY A 18 -3.88 12.18 0.20
N ASN A 19 -4.33 13.37 0.50
CA ASN A 19 -3.50 14.57 0.44
C ASN A 19 -2.49 14.62 1.60
N GLU A 20 -2.93 14.26 2.79
CA GLU A 20 -2.11 14.30 4.01
C GLU A 20 -0.91 13.37 3.89
N ILE A 21 -1.12 12.15 3.38
CA ILE A 21 -0.01 11.19 3.20
C ILE A 21 0.99 11.66 2.14
N LEU A 22 0.53 12.25 1.04
CA LEU A 22 1.41 12.82 0.02
C LEU A 22 2.27 13.95 0.58
N HIS A 23 1.67 14.88 1.33
CA HIS A 23 2.39 15.99 1.93
C HIS A 23 3.32 15.55 3.04
N ALA A 24 2.94 14.61 3.90
CA ALA A 24 3.80 14.05 4.93
C ALA A 24 5.04 13.36 4.33
N ALA A 25 4.84 12.55 3.31
CA ALA A 25 5.93 11.89 2.59
C ALA A 25 6.83 12.88 1.85
N ASN A 26 6.24 13.88 1.18
CA ASN A 26 7.00 14.91 0.45
C ASN A 26 7.84 15.79 1.37
N ARG A 27 7.36 16.11 2.57
CA ARG A 27 8.16 16.82 3.60
C ARG A 27 9.19 15.94 4.28
N GLY A 28 9.09 14.62 4.13
CA GLY A 28 10.00 13.66 4.78
C GLY A 28 9.82 13.60 6.31
N GLU A 29 8.55 13.69 6.76
CA GLU A 29 8.21 13.56 8.17
C GLU A 29 8.75 12.25 8.75
N LYS A 30 9.37 12.30 9.93
CA LYS A 30 10.00 11.13 10.54
C LYS A 30 8.97 10.29 11.30
N ILE A 31 8.04 9.71 10.54
CA ILE A 31 6.98 8.81 11.01
C ILE A 31 6.99 7.51 10.23
N THR A 32 6.41 6.48 10.82
CA THR A 32 6.14 5.21 10.16
C THR A 32 4.65 5.06 9.88
N VAL A 33 4.28 4.88 8.63
CA VAL A 33 2.90 4.67 8.22
C VAL A 33 2.69 3.20 7.86
N ILE A 34 1.72 2.56 8.52
CA ILE A 34 1.28 1.20 8.20
C ILE A 34 -0.11 1.32 7.57
N PHE A 35 -0.17 1.01 6.29
CA PHE A 35 -1.38 1.07 5.48
C PHE A 35 -1.89 -0.33 5.20
N VAL A 36 -3.05 -0.68 5.74
CA VAL A 36 -3.70 -1.96 5.48
C VAL A 36 -4.60 -1.83 4.25
N ASN A 37 -4.23 -2.52 3.19
CA ASN A 37 -4.97 -2.57 1.93
C ASN A 37 -5.65 -3.94 1.82
N ASN A 38 -6.98 -3.93 1.90
CA ASN A 38 -7.82 -5.11 1.66
C ASN A 38 -8.77 -4.91 0.47
N ALA A 39 -8.52 -3.88 -0.35
CA ALA A 39 -9.25 -3.57 -1.58
C ALA A 39 -10.76 -3.34 -1.40
N ILE A 40 -11.21 -2.97 -0.19
CA ILE A 40 -12.64 -2.73 0.10
C ILE A 40 -12.81 -1.95 1.41
N TYR A 41 -13.88 -1.15 1.56
CA TYR A 41 -14.23 -0.58 2.86
C TYR A 41 -14.89 -1.63 3.75
N GLY A 42 -14.06 -2.39 4.49
CA GLY A 42 -14.54 -3.52 5.28
C GLY A 42 -15.45 -3.13 6.44
N MET A 43 -15.07 -2.14 7.24
CA MET A 43 -15.77 -1.75 8.47
C MET A 43 -17.17 -1.20 8.20
N THR A 44 -17.39 -0.49 7.10
CA THR A 44 -18.64 0.21 6.79
C THR A 44 -19.62 -0.62 5.96
N GLY A 45 -19.29 -1.85 5.59
CA GLY A 45 -20.20 -2.77 4.90
C GLY A 45 -19.84 -3.06 3.45
N GLY A 46 -18.55 -3.01 3.11
CA GLY A 46 -18.05 -3.54 1.84
C GLY A 46 -18.23 -2.64 0.63
N GLN A 47 -18.16 -1.33 0.78
CA GLN A 47 -18.20 -0.38 -0.33
C GLN A 47 -16.88 -0.41 -1.12
N MET A 48 -16.94 0.08 -2.35
CA MET A 48 -15.78 0.25 -3.21
C MET A 48 -14.81 1.27 -2.61
N ALA A 49 -13.56 0.86 -2.42
CA ALA A 49 -12.45 1.70 -1.98
C ALA A 49 -11.63 2.20 -3.19
N PRO A 50 -10.78 3.21 -3.03
CA PRO A 50 -9.84 3.62 -4.08
C PRO A 50 -8.94 2.47 -4.55
N THR A 51 -8.68 1.48 -3.71
CA THR A 51 -7.83 0.31 -3.95
C THR A 51 -8.57 -0.91 -4.50
N THR A 52 -9.90 -0.89 -4.59
CA THR A 52 -10.71 -2.00 -5.13
C THR A 52 -10.27 -2.36 -6.54
N LEU A 53 -10.04 -3.65 -6.81
CA LEU A 53 -9.54 -4.14 -8.09
C LEU A 53 -10.56 -3.99 -9.23
N PRO A 54 -10.12 -3.95 -10.51
CA PRO A 54 -11.03 -4.01 -11.64
C PRO A 54 -11.91 -5.26 -11.56
N ASN A 55 -13.18 -5.13 -11.89
CA ASN A 55 -14.20 -6.19 -11.83
C ASN A 55 -14.47 -6.76 -10.43
N GLN A 56 -13.81 -6.29 -9.37
CA GLN A 56 -14.11 -6.70 -8.00
C GLN A 56 -15.50 -6.20 -7.59
N ARG A 57 -16.35 -7.11 -7.14
CA ARG A 57 -17.69 -6.79 -6.65
C ARG A 57 -17.63 -6.21 -5.24
N THR A 58 -18.45 -5.20 -5.00
CA THR A 58 -18.62 -4.55 -3.70
C THR A 58 -20.09 -4.17 -3.50
N SER A 59 -20.47 -3.71 -2.30
CA SER A 59 -21.86 -3.27 -2.07
C SER A 59 -22.25 -2.05 -2.92
N THR A 60 -21.30 -1.23 -3.35
CA THR A 60 -21.53 -0.06 -4.22
C THR A 60 -21.14 -0.30 -5.69
N SER A 61 -20.56 -1.44 -6.01
CA SER A 61 -20.29 -1.91 -7.38
C SER A 61 -20.69 -3.38 -7.54
N PRO A 62 -22.00 -3.68 -7.53
CA PRO A 62 -22.50 -5.07 -7.50
C PRO A 62 -22.19 -5.88 -8.76
N PHE A 63 -21.93 -5.21 -9.88
CA PHE A 63 -21.52 -5.84 -11.15
C PHE A 63 -20.00 -5.89 -11.34
N GLY A 64 -19.23 -5.42 -10.35
CA GLY A 64 -17.80 -5.24 -10.37
C GLY A 64 -17.39 -3.79 -10.63
N ARG A 65 -16.14 -3.44 -10.19
CA ARG A 65 -15.59 -2.10 -10.46
C ARG A 65 -15.39 -1.92 -11.96
N ASP A 66 -16.09 -0.94 -12.53
CA ASP A 66 -15.88 -0.45 -13.88
C ASP A 66 -14.84 0.67 -13.86
N VAL A 67 -13.68 0.43 -14.47
CA VAL A 67 -12.56 1.39 -14.47
C VAL A 67 -12.79 2.59 -15.39
N GLU A 68 -13.68 2.49 -16.38
CA GLU A 68 -13.99 3.61 -17.27
C GLU A 68 -14.77 4.69 -16.54
N SER A 69 -15.69 4.29 -15.65
CA SER A 69 -16.52 5.22 -14.87
C SER A 69 -15.93 5.61 -13.53
N THR A 70 -15.12 4.75 -12.88
CA THR A 70 -14.64 4.96 -11.50
C THR A 70 -13.12 5.08 -11.38
N GLY A 71 -12.40 5.03 -12.49
CA GLY A 71 -10.94 5.07 -12.51
C GLY A 71 -10.28 3.77 -12.05
N TYR A 72 -8.98 3.68 -12.28
CA TYR A 72 -8.16 2.52 -11.89
C TYR A 72 -7.87 2.50 -10.38
N PRO A 73 -7.63 1.31 -9.80
CA PRO A 73 -7.22 1.18 -8.40
C PRO A 73 -5.94 1.96 -8.12
N MET A 74 -5.95 2.69 -7.00
CA MET A 74 -4.81 3.53 -6.59
C MET A 74 -3.65 2.66 -6.09
N ARG A 75 -2.48 2.84 -6.65
CA ARG A 75 -1.23 2.16 -6.27
C ARG A 75 -0.40 3.08 -5.39
N VAL A 76 -0.75 3.15 -4.11
CA VAL A 76 -0.20 4.14 -3.17
C VAL A 76 1.31 4.00 -2.99
N SER A 77 1.83 2.77 -2.86
CA SER A 77 3.29 2.55 -2.73
C SER A 77 4.06 3.10 -3.92
N GLU A 78 3.59 2.83 -5.13
CA GLU A 78 4.23 3.31 -6.36
C GLU A 78 4.14 4.82 -6.47
N LEU A 79 3.00 5.42 -6.13
CA LEU A 79 2.80 6.86 -6.11
C LEU A 79 3.79 7.54 -5.15
N LEU A 80 3.91 7.06 -3.91
CA LEU A 80 4.84 7.62 -2.92
C LEU A 80 6.30 7.42 -3.32
N ALA A 81 6.61 6.33 -4.03
CA ALA A 81 7.98 6.06 -4.49
C ALA A 81 8.45 7.07 -5.56
N THR A 82 7.54 7.75 -6.26
CA THR A 82 7.89 8.78 -7.26
C THR A 82 8.38 10.09 -6.64
N LEU A 83 8.06 10.36 -5.37
CA LEU A 83 8.49 11.57 -4.67
C LEU A 83 10.02 11.60 -4.58
N GLN A 84 10.65 12.77 -4.68
CA GLN A 84 12.11 12.89 -4.63
C GLN A 84 12.66 12.74 -3.20
N THR A 85 11.89 13.11 -2.21
CA THR A 85 12.28 13.05 -0.79
C THR A 85 12.69 11.64 -0.39
N PRO A 86 13.82 11.47 0.33
CA PRO A 86 14.23 10.17 0.84
C PRO A 86 13.14 9.50 1.68
N ALA A 87 12.81 8.27 1.33
CA ALA A 87 11.78 7.49 2.02
C ALA A 87 12.09 6.00 1.95
N PHE A 88 11.52 5.24 2.88
CA PHE A 88 11.44 3.79 2.78
C PHE A 88 9.99 3.42 2.43
N VAL A 89 9.78 2.87 1.25
CA VAL A 89 8.44 2.48 0.75
C VAL A 89 8.46 1.01 0.36
N ALA A 90 7.62 0.21 1.00
CA ALA A 90 7.56 -1.22 0.74
C ALA A 90 6.12 -1.76 0.85
N ARG A 91 5.87 -2.89 0.16
CA ARG A 91 4.60 -3.63 0.26
C ARG A 91 4.88 -5.07 0.65
N GLY A 92 4.18 -5.54 1.66
CA GLY A 92 4.17 -6.92 2.13
C GLY A 92 2.75 -7.46 2.22
N SER A 93 2.61 -8.70 2.68
CA SER A 93 1.30 -9.32 2.89
C SER A 93 1.25 -10.08 4.20
N ALA A 94 0.06 -10.17 4.79
CA ALA A 94 -0.18 -10.84 6.07
C ALA A 94 -1.00 -12.14 5.95
N HIS A 95 -1.28 -12.62 4.72
CA HIS A 95 -2.21 -13.72 4.48
C HIS A 95 -1.69 -15.10 4.91
N ASP A 96 -0.38 -15.31 4.99
CA ASP A 96 0.24 -16.56 5.45
C ASP A 96 1.45 -16.35 6.36
N GLY A 97 1.96 -17.43 6.96
CA GLY A 97 3.10 -17.37 7.88
C GLY A 97 4.42 -16.93 7.22
N LYS A 98 4.67 -17.34 5.98
CA LYS A 98 5.90 -16.98 5.23
C LYS A 98 5.92 -15.50 4.89
N HIS A 99 4.80 -14.97 4.41
CA HIS A 99 4.66 -13.55 4.07
C HIS A 99 4.63 -12.68 5.33
N SER A 100 3.98 -13.12 6.40
CA SER A 100 3.98 -12.44 7.71
C SER A 100 5.40 -12.28 8.28
N ILE A 101 6.28 -13.29 8.15
CA ILE A 101 7.68 -13.18 8.58
C ILE A 101 8.43 -12.13 7.76
N LYS A 102 8.22 -12.09 6.43
CA LYS A 102 8.83 -11.07 5.57
C LYS A 102 8.30 -9.67 5.90
N LEU A 103 6.98 -9.54 6.06
CA LEU A 103 6.33 -8.28 6.44
C LEU A 103 6.87 -7.75 7.78
N LYS A 104 7.02 -8.61 8.80
CA LYS A 104 7.61 -8.24 10.09
C LYS A 104 9.01 -7.63 9.94
N ARG A 105 9.82 -8.15 9.02
CA ARG A 105 11.16 -7.58 8.74
C ARG A 105 11.09 -6.20 8.11
N LEU A 106 10.13 -5.98 7.17
CA LEU A 106 9.90 -4.66 6.56
C LEU A 106 9.44 -3.64 7.59
N ILE A 107 8.48 -4.01 8.44
CA ILE A 107 7.98 -3.13 9.52
C ILE A 107 9.11 -2.80 10.51
N LYS A 108 9.91 -3.79 10.92
CA LYS A 108 11.06 -3.55 11.79
C LYS A 108 12.02 -2.55 11.17
N LYS A 109 12.37 -2.72 9.89
CA LYS A 109 13.26 -1.81 9.14
C LYS A 109 12.68 -0.39 9.07
N ALA A 110 11.38 -0.25 8.86
CA ALA A 110 10.71 1.05 8.86
C ALA A 110 10.85 1.79 10.19
N PHE A 111 10.65 1.10 11.31
CA PHE A 111 10.86 1.67 12.65
C PHE A 111 12.33 1.98 12.94
N GLU A 112 13.28 1.19 12.42
CA GLU A 112 14.71 1.49 12.54
C GLU A 112 15.05 2.80 11.82
N TYR A 113 14.57 3.02 10.60
CA TYR A 113 14.74 4.28 9.89
C TYR A 113 14.16 5.48 10.64
N GLN A 114 12.99 5.32 11.25
CA GLN A 114 12.39 6.37 12.06
C GLN A 114 13.20 6.65 13.33
N ARG A 115 13.58 5.58 14.08
CA ARG A 115 14.39 5.69 15.30
C ARG A 115 15.70 6.45 15.04
N ASP A 116 16.33 6.16 13.92
CA ASP A 116 17.61 6.72 13.50
C ASP A 116 17.43 8.09 12.78
N ASN A 117 16.21 8.62 12.77
CA ASN A 117 15.83 9.89 12.14
C ASN A 117 16.24 10.01 10.66
N THR A 118 16.22 8.88 9.94
CA THR A 118 16.73 8.79 8.56
C THR A 118 15.73 9.33 7.54
N CYS A 119 14.49 8.76 7.50
CA CYS A 119 13.53 9.11 6.47
C CYS A 119 12.08 8.85 6.91
N PHE A 120 11.12 9.29 6.10
CA PHE A 120 9.74 8.83 6.11
C PHE A 120 9.67 7.35 5.77
N SER A 121 8.80 6.59 6.45
CA SER A 121 8.62 5.16 6.21
C SER A 121 7.17 4.80 5.95
N PHE A 122 6.92 4.03 4.89
CA PHE A 122 5.59 3.59 4.47
C PHE A 122 5.58 2.10 4.17
N ILE A 123 4.73 1.36 4.86
CA ILE A 123 4.54 -0.08 4.66
C ILE A 123 3.08 -0.35 4.30
N GLU A 124 2.85 -0.71 3.05
CA GLU A 124 1.55 -1.23 2.61
C GLU A 124 1.46 -2.72 2.92
N VAL A 125 0.37 -3.11 3.59
CA VAL A 125 0.09 -4.47 4.03
C VAL A 125 -1.13 -4.99 3.28
N LEU A 126 -0.93 -5.90 2.35
CA LEU A 126 -2.05 -6.61 1.75
C LEU A 126 -2.66 -7.56 2.77
N SER A 127 -3.95 -7.46 2.96
CA SER A 127 -4.71 -8.23 3.95
C SER A 127 -6.02 -8.72 3.35
N THR A 128 -6.53 -9.83 3.85
CA THR A 128 -7.81 -10.39 3.44
C THR A 128 -8.98 -9.68 4.13
N CYS A 129 -10.14 -9.67 3.47
CA CYS A 129 -11.42 -9.28 4.06
C CYS A 129 -12.51 -10.30 3.71
N PRO A 130 -12.47 -11.53 4.28
CA PRO A 130 -13.34 -12.64 3.89
C PRO A 130 -14.82 -12.27 3.87
N THR A 131 -15.30 -11.61 4.93
CA THR A 131 -16.71 -11.24 5.07
C THR A 131 -17.21 -10.37 3.92
N ASN A 132 -16.47 -9.33 3.56
CA ASN A 132 -16.92 -8.40 2.51
C ASN A 132 -16.54 -8.87 1.10
N TRP A 133 -15.61 -9.80 0.97
CA TRP A 133 -15.35 -10.48 -0.30
C TRP A 133 -16.34 -11.63 -0.56
N GLY A 134 -17.10 -12.06 0.49
CA GLY A 134 -18.03 -13.20 0.40
C GLY A 134 -17.30 -14.53 0.24
N LEU A 135 -16.11 -14.65 0.78
CA LEU A 135 -15.24 -15.83 0.68
C LEU A 135 -14.98 -16.43 2.07
N SER A 136 -14.67 -17.72 2.11
CA SER A 136 -14.09 -18.32 3.32
C SER A 136 -12.68 -17.79 3.56
N PRO A 137 -12.11 -17.92 4.78
CA PRO A 137 -10.74 -17.49 5.05
C PRO A 137 -9.72 -18.08 4.07
N THR A 138 -9.77 -19.38 3.80
CA THR A 138 -8.84 -20.06 2.89
C THR A 138 -8.99 -19.60 1.43
N GLU A 139 -10.23 -19.37 0.97
CA GLU A 139 -10.48 -18.83 -0.36
C GLU A 139 -9.99 -17.38 -0.47
N SER A 140 -10.09 -16.62 0.61
CA SER A 140 -9.60 -15.25 0.66
C SER A 140 -8.07 -15.17 0.55
N ASP A 141 -7.35 -16.08 1.23
CA ASP A 141 -5.90 -16.17 1.11
C ASP A 141 -5.49 -16.47 -0.33
N LYS A 142 -6.17 -17.44 -0.95
CA LYS A 142 -5.94 -17.80 -2.35
C LYS A 142 -6.29 -16.65 -3.30
N TRP A 143 -7.42 -15.97 -3.10
CA TRP A 143 -7.81 -14.82 -3.91
C TRP A 143 -6.79 -13.68 -3.82
N LEU A 144 -6.24 -13.45 -2.62
CA LEU A 144 -5.19 -12.46 -2.42
C LEU A 144 -3.93 -12.83 -3.21
N GLU A 145 -3.49 -14.11 -3.19
CA GLU A 145 -2.35 -14.57 -3.99
C GLU A 145 -2.60 -14.48 -5.50
N ASP A 146 -3.72 -15.02 -5.95
CA ASP A 146 -3.99 -15.21 -7.38
C ASP A 146 -4.47 -13.94 -8.09
N THR A 147 -5.10 -13.01 -7.36
CA THR A 147 -5.75 -11.83 -7.95
C THR A 147 -5.16 -10.51 -7.44
N MET A 148 -5.00 -10.36 -6.14
CA MET A 148 -4.57 -9.09 -5.56
C MET A 148 -3.06 -8.84 -5.71
N MET A 149 -2.22 -9.85 -5.45
CA MET A 149 -0.75 -9.71 -5.58
C MET A 149 -0.27 -9.43 -7.01
N PRO A 150 -0.83 -9.99 -8.07
CA PRO A 150 -0.46 -9.61 -9.44
C PRO A 150 -0.70 -8.14 -9.75
N TYR A 151 -1.75 -7.55 -9.18
CA TYR A 151 -2.06 -6.12 -9.32
C TYR A 151 -1.21 -5.25 -8.38
N TYR A 152 -1.00 -5.71 -7.16
CA TYR A 152 -0.21 -5.06 -6.09
C TYR A 152 1.04 -5.91 -5.78
N PRO A 153 2.08 -5.90 -6.65
CA PRO A 153 3.27 -6.73 -6.44
C PRO A 153 3.97 -6.37 -5.13
N LEU A 154 4.44 -7.41 -4.43
CA LEU A 154 5.18 -7.24 -3.17
C LEU A 154 6.62 -6.81 -3.46
N GLY A 155 7.20 -5.98 -2.59
CA GLY A 155 8.58 -5.57 -2.71
C GLY A 155 8.92 -4.26 -2.01
N ILE A 156 10.17 -3.82 -2.21
CA ILE A 156 10.64 -2.49 -1.81
C ILE A 156 10.62 -1.62 -3.06
N PHE A 157 9.88 -0.51 -3.01
CA PHE A 157 9.72 0.43 -4.12
C PHE A 157 10.70 1.59 -4.01
N LYS A 158 11.08 1.94 -2.78
CA LYS A 158 12.06 2.98 -2.52
C LYS A 158 12.82 2.70 -1.23
N GLU A 159 14.10 3.01 -1.24
CA GLU A 159 14.98 2.88 -0.07
C GLU A 159 15.90 4.12 0.02
N PRO A 160 16.14 4.69 1.22
CA PRO A 160 17.03 5.83 1.36
C PRO A 160 18.45 5.45 0.94
N GLY A 161 19.10 6.30 0.16
CA GLY A 161 20.46 6.09 -0.36
C GLY A 161 20.56 5.33 -1.68
N THR A 162 19.50 4.70 -2.18
CA THR A 162 19.44 4.22 -3.55
C THR A 162 18.95 5.36 -4.43
N GLY A 163 19.90 6.14 -5.00
CA GLY A 163 19.57 7.15 -6.00
C GLY A 163 18.79 6.51 -7.14
N THR A 164 17.71 7.14 -7.59
CA THR A 164 17.09 6.84 -8.89
C THR A 164 18.20 6.91 -9.94
N THR A 165 18.61 5.76 -10.47
CA THR A 165 19.43 5.71 -11.68
C THR A 165 18.56 6.26 -12.79
N GLY A 166 18.62 7.58 -12.97
CA GLY A 166 18.09 8.24 -14.14
C GLY A 166 18.79 7.66 -15.35
N THR A 167 18.06 7.01 -16.20
CA THR A 167 18.49 6.65 -17.56
C THR A 167 18.79 7.97 -18.27
N THR A 168 20.06 8.40 -18.27
CA THR A 168 20.53 9.45 -19.15
C THR A 168 20.47 8.91 -20.57
N GLY A 169 19.39 9.21 -21.26
CA GLY A 169 19.32 9.05 -22.71
C GLY A 169 20.35 9.98 -23.34
N THR A 170 21.47 9.44 -23.76
CA THR A 170 22.44 10.10 -24.63
C THR A 170 21.81 10.22 -26.00
N THR A 171 21.26 11.39 -26.32
CA THR A 171 21.00 11.78 -27.70
C THR A 171 22.33 12.14 -28.30
N GLY A 172 22.94 11.22 -29.05
CA GLY A 172 24.02 11.49 -29.97
C GLY A 172 23.46 12.19 -31.21
N THR A 173 24.05 13.27 -31.56
CA THR A 173 23.91 14.06 -32.81
C THR A 173 24.11 13.24 -34.04
#